data_54bf6952c0af89a2064bd3bcc24536e3
#
_entry.id   54bf6952c0af89a2064bd3bcc24536e3
#
_cell.length_a   1.000
_cell.length_b   1.000
_cell.length_c   1.000
_cell.angle_alpha   90.00
_cell.angle_beta   90.00
_cell.angle_gamma   90.00
#
_symmetry.space_group_name_H-M   'P 1'
#
loop_
_entity.id
_entity.type
_entity.pdbx_description
1 polymer ?
#
loop_
_entity_poly.entity_id
_entity_poly.type
_entity_poly.pdbx_seq_one_letter_code
_entity_poly.pdbx_strand_id
1 'polypeptide(L)'
;RSEEERRRQLTELLAEIEKRIREENARPKKRYISPATLKSTDAMYYSHFRTLVERAGTEYFPTADGRKLYGDLVMEVWLDRQGEVQNTVVTRSSGNAKLDKRAALIVKRAGPFGVVPEDVRAGHDLILISSRFKFTREAGLETSTQAPIP
;
A
#
# COMPACT_ATOMS: atom_id res chain seq x y z
N ARG A 1 -36.02 -33.29 -18.93
CA ARG A 1 -36.25 -32.17 -18.08
C ARG A 1 -37.19 -31.18 -18.70
N SER A 2 -38.02 -30.58 -17.86
CA SER A 2 -38.99 -29.61 -18.30
C SER A 2 -38.36 -28.29 -18.71
N GLU A 3 -39.04 -27.53 -19.53
CA GLU A 3 -38.70 -26.19 -19.92
C GLU A 3 -38.64 -25.25 -18.71
N GLU A 4 -39.52 -25.45 -17.76
CA GLU A 4 -39.60 -24.65 -16.53
C GLU A 4 -38.36 -24.83 -15.68
N GLU A 5 -37.83 -26.04 -15.57
CA GLU A 5 -36.58 -26.29 -14.84
C GLU A 5 -35.40 -25.61 -15.49
N ARG A 6 -35.32 -25.65 -16.83
CA ARG A 6 -34.27 -24.98 -17.57
C ARG A 6 -34.28 -23.47 -17.36
N ARG A 7 -35.50 -22.88 -17.40
CA ARG A 7 -35.66 -21.43 -17.14
C ARG A 7 -35.20 -21.06 -15.75
N ARG A 8 -35.58 -21.87 -14.78
CA ARG A 8 -35.19 -21.64 -13.39
C ARG A 8 -33.68 -21.65 -13.23
N GLN A 9 -33.01 -22.64 -13.81
CA GLN A 9 -31.59 -22.78 -13.77
C GLN A 9 -30.88 -21.59 -14.44
N LEU A 10 -31.38 -21.13 -15.58
CA LEU A 10 -30.84 -19.97 -16.27
C LEU A 10 -31.02 -18.69 -15.46
N THR A 11 -32.20 -18.52 -14.84
CA THR A 11 -32.46 -17.36 -13.99
C THR A 11 -31.53 -17.33 -12.80
N GLU A 12 -31.31 -18.47 -12.15
CA GLU A 12 -30.36 -18.57 -11.02
C GLU A 12 -28.94 -18.26 -11.46
N LEU A 13 -28.52 -18.74 -12.62
CA LEU A 13 -27.18 -18.47 -13.15
C LEU A 13 -26.98 -16.99 -13.47
N LEU A 14 -27.97 -16.34 -14.07
CA LEU A 14 -27.94 -14.90 -14.35
C LEU A 14 -27.85 -14.09 -13.07
N ALA A 15 -28.63 -14.45 -12.05
CA ALA A 15 -28.60 -13.77 -10.75
C ALA A 15 -27.21 -13.87 -10.11
N GLU A 16 -26.57 -15.03 -10.20
CA GLU A 16 -25.21 -15.27 -9.70
C GLU A 16 -24.18 -14.40 -10.43
N ILE A 17 -24.27 -14.33 -11.75
CA ILE A 17 -23.38 -13.52 -12.58
C ILE A 17 -23.54 -12.03 -12.24
N GLU A 18 -24.78 -11.55 -12.15
CA GLU A 18 -25.08 -10.16 -11.79
C GLU A 18 -24.52 -9.79 -10.42
N LYS A 19 -24.65 -10.69 -9.46
CA LYS A 19 -24.10 -10.52 -8.12
C LYS A 19 -22.59 -10.34 -8.16
N ARG A 20 -21.89 -11.18 -8.92
CA ARG A 20 -20.43 -11.10 -9.08
C ARG A 20 -20.01 -9.78 -9.71
N ILE A 21 -20.75 -9.32 -10.72
CA ILE A 21 -20.46 -8.04 -11.36
C ILE A 21 -20.64 -6.89 -10.37
N ARG A 22 -21.71 -6.90 -9.57
CA ARG A 22 -21.91 -5.87 -8.54
C ARG A 22 -20.80 -5.87 -7.50
N GLU A 23 -20.39 -7.04 -7.04
CA GLU A 23 -19.32 -7.18 -6.06
C GLU A 23 -18.00 -6.66 -6.63
N GLU A 24 -17.68 -7.00 -7.87
CA GLU A 24 -16.45 -6.52 -8.52
C GLU A 24 -16.46 -5.00 -8.71
N ASN A 25 -17.59 -4.43 -9.12
CA ASN A 25 -17.72 -2.99 -9.31
C ASN A 25 -17.70 -2.23 -7.98
N ALA A 26 -18.04 -2.86 -6.88
CA ALA A 26 -18.01 -2.25 -5.55
C ALA A 26 -16.62 -2.23 -4.94
N ARG A 27 -15.66 -2.98 -5.49
CA ARG A 27 -14.28 -2.98 -4.99
C ARG A 27 -13.60 -1.64 -5.26
N PRO A 28 -12.85 -1.11 -4.28
CA PRO A 28 -12.08 0.10 -4.51
C PRO A 28 -11.08 -0.06 -5.66
N LYS A 29 -11.01 0.94 -6.52
CA LYS A 29 -10.03 0.97 -7.60
C LYS A 29 -8.68 1.37 -7.03
N LYS A 30 -7.64 0.62 -7.37
CA LYS A 30 -6.28 0.77 -6.84
C LYS A 30 -5.34 1.22 -7.94
N ARG A 31 -4.48 2.18 -7.63
CA ARG A 31 -3.38 2.57 -8.52
C ARG A 31 -2.05 2.31 -7.83
N TYR A 32 -1.17 1.56 -8.50
CA TYR A 32 0.17 1.27 -7.99
C TYR A 32 1.15 2.38 -8.38
N ILE A 33 1.95 2.81 -7.40
CA ILE A 33 3.09 3.70 -7.60
C ILE A 33 4.35 2.90 -7.28
N SER A 34 5.11 2.57 -8.31
CA SER A 34 6.37 1.83 -8.24
C SER A 34 7.28 2.36 -9.35
N PRO A 35 8.54 1.94 -9.43
CA PRO A 35 9.43 2.43 -10.49
C PRO A 35 8.87 2.29 -11.90
N ALA A 36 8.09 1.22 -12.15
CA ALA A 36 7.51 0.96 -13.47
C ALA A 36 6.30 1.85 -13.78
N THR A 37 5.59 2.36 -12.77
CA THR A 37 4.34 3.10 -12.93
C THR A 37 4.42 4.55 -12.46
N LEU A 38 5.57 4.97 -11.91
CA LEU A 38 5.77 6.32 -11.42
C LEU A 38 5.74 7.32 -12.58
N LYS A 39 4.85 8.30 -12.49
CA LYS A 39 4.74 9.40 -13.46
C LYS A 39 5.41 10.64 -12.90
N SER A 40 5.72 11.60 -13.75
CA SER A 40 6.28 12.89 -13.30
C SER A 40 5.35 13.61 -12.32
N THR A 41 4.02 13.45 -12.50
CA THR A 41 3.01 14.03 -11.61
C THR A 41 3.02 13.41 -10.20
N ASP A 42 3.55 12.21 -10.06
CA ASP A 42 3.62 11.50 -8.77
C ASP A 42 4.80 11.97 -7.91
N ALA A 43 5.83 12.51 -8.55
CA ALA A 43 7.12 12.78 -7.89
C ALA A 43 7.01 13.68 -6.65
N MET A 44 6.18 14.71 -6.73
CA MET A 44 5.99 15.64 -5.63
C MET A 44 5.30 14.97 -4.44
N TYR A 45 4.24 14.22 -4.70
CA TYR A 45 3.52 13.52 -3.65
C TYR A 45 4.39 12.42 -3.02
N TYR A 46 5.10 11.68 -3.85
CA TYR A 46 6.01 10.64 -3.35
C TYR A 46 7.14 11.24 -2.52
N SER A 47 7.69 12.37 -2.93
CA SER A 47 8.73 13.07 -2.18
C SER A 47 8.23 13.53 -0.80
N HIS A 48 6.99 14.03 -0.75
CA HIS A 48 6.34 14.40 0.51
C HIS A 48 6.13 13.18 1.42
N PHE A 49 5.61 12.10 0.88
CA PHE A 49 5.46 10.83 1.58
C PHE A 49 6.80 10.37 2.16
N ARG A 50 7.82 10.33 1.31
CA ARG A 50 9.18 9.94 1.68
C ARG A 50 9.73 10.78 2.83
N THR A 51 9.61 12.09 2.74
CA THR A 51 10.10 13.02 3.77
C THR A 51 9.46 12.74 5.13
N LEU A 52 8.14 12.57 5.16
CA LEU A 52 7.41 12.31 6.40
C LEU A 52 7.78 10.94 6.99
N VAL A 53 7.87 9.92 6.15
CA VAL A 53 8.22 8.56 6.59
C VAL A 53 9.66 8.52 7.12
N GLU A 54 10.61 9.10 6.39
CA GLU A 54 12.02 9.10 6.82
C GLU A 54 12.22 9.88 8.10
N ARG A 55 11.51 10.99 8.27
CA ARG A 55 11.53 11.76 9.52
C ARG A 55 10.98 10.95 10.70
N ALA A 56 9.84 10.32 10.53
CA ALA A 56 9.23 9.49 11.57
C ALA A 56 10.12 8.28 11.91
N GLY A 57 10.71 7.67 10.90
CA GLY A 57 11.61 6.51 11.07
C GLY A 57 12.92 6.86 11.77
N THR A 58 13.41 8.07 11.59
CA THR A 58 14.61 8.54 12.28
C THR A 58 14.29 8.93 13.73
N GLU A 59 13.17 9.61 13.94
CA GLU A 59 12.71 10.00 15.28
C GLU A 59 12.31 8.79 16.13
N TYR A 60 11.57 7.86 15.55
CA TYR A 60 11.10 6.64 16.22
C TYR A 60 11.84 5.41 15.71
N PHE A 61 13.16 5.50 15.64
CA PHE A 61 13.98 4.44 15.07
C PHE A 61 13.66 3.09 15.75
N PRO A 62 13.51 2.00 14.98
CA PRO A 62 13.07 0.72 15.54
C PRO A 62 14.08 0.14 16.50
N THR A 63 13.58 -0.26 17.67
CA THR A 63 14.39 -0.90 18.71
C THR A 63 13.68 -2.15 19.23
N ALA A 64 14.46 -3.08 19.72
CA ALA A 64 13.98 -4.23 20.47
C ALA A 64 15.01 -4.59 21.54
N ASP A 65 14.54 -4.83 22.75
CA ASP A 65 15.38 -5.18 23.90
C ASP A 65 16.51 -4.15 24.11
N GLY A 66 16.19 -2.86 23.94
CA GLY A 66 17.13 -1.76 24.13
C GLY A 66 18.13 -1.57 23.01
N ARG A 67 18.06 -2.33 21.93
CA ARG A 67 18.99 -2.27 20.81
C ARG A 67 18.28 -1.80 19.56
N LYS A 68 18.96 -0.96 18.76
CA LYS A 68 18.46 -0.53 17.46
C LYS A 68 18.46 -1.70 16.49
N LEU A 69 17.44 -1.75 15.64
CA LEU A 69 17.28 -2.79 14.62
C LEU A 69 17.68 -2.22 13.27
N TYR A 70 18.55 -2.92 12.55
CA TYR A 70 19.02 -2.53 11.23
C TYR A 70 18.61 -3.58 10.20
N GLY A 71 18.44 -3.16 8.97
CA GLY A 71 18.08 -4.05 7.87
C GLY A 71 17.26 -3.32 6.83
N ASP A 72 16.83 -4.05 5.81
CA ASP A 72 15.95 -3.48 4.80
C ASP A 72 14.80 -4.42 4.45
N LEU A 73 13.71 -3.81 4.06
CA LEU A 73 12.50 -4.52 3.67
C LEU A 73 11.80 -3.77 2.56
N VAL A 74 10.86 -4.43 1.90
CA VAL A 74 9.99 -3.80 0.91
C VAL A 74 8.58 -3.86 1.44
N MET A 75 7.91 -2.72 1.43
CA MET A 75 6.56 -2.58 1.94
C MET A 75 5.69 -1.83 0.95
N GLU A 76 4.47 -2.31 0.81
CA GLU A 76 3.41 -1.67 0.05
C GLU A 76 2.52 -0.94 1.04
N VAL A 77 2.36 0.36 0.85
CA VAL A 77 1.53 1.23 1.70
C VAL A 77 0.30 1.66 0.92
N TRP A 78 -0.86 1.41 1.48
CA TRP A 78 -2.15 1.73 0.86
C TRP A 78 -2.69 3.02 1.47
N LEU A 79 -2.89 4.04 0.63
CA LEU A 79 -3.41 5.33 1.05
C LEU A 79 -4.76 5.59 0.39
N ASP A 80 -5.69 6.16 1.16
CA ASP A 80 -6.97 6.63 0.62
C ASP A 80 -6.82 8.03 0.01
N ARG A 81 -7.94 8.64 -0.39
CA ARG A 81 -7.96 9.96 -1.02
C ARG A 81 -7.39 11.06 -0.14
N GLN A 82 -7.53 10.91 1.17
CA GLN A 82 -7.04 11.88 2.15
C GLN A 82 -5.59 11.63 2.56
N GLY A 83 -4.97 10.60 2.00
CA GLY A 83 -3.61 10.22 2.36
C GLY A 83 -3.51 9.47 3.68
N GLU A 84 -4.61 8.91 4.16
CA GLU A 84 -4.62 8.08 5.36
C GLU A 84 -4.21 6.65 5.03
N VAL A 85 -3.44 6.04 5.91
CA VAL A 85 -2.95 4.67 5.73
C VAL A 85 -4.10 3.69 5.98
N GLN A 86 -4.48 2.97 4.94
CA GLN A 86 -5.53 1.96 5.02
C GLN A 86 -4.96 0.57 5.30
N ASN A 87 -3.78 0.30 4.80
CA ASN A 87 -3.13 -1.00 4.98
C ASN A 87 -1.64 -0.90 4.70
N THR A 88 -0.88 -1.84 5.24
CA THR A 88 0.54 -2.03 4.93
C THR A 88 0.79 -3.50 4.69
N VAL A 89 1.55 -3.82 3.65
CA VAL A 89 1.90 -5.20 3.31
C VAL A 89 3.41 -5.28 3.11
N VAL A 90 4.07 -6.08 3.93
CA VAL A 90 5.50 -6.35 3.77
C VAL A 90 5.64 -7.40 2.66
N THR A 91 6.13 -6.97 1.50
CA THR A 91 6.30 -7.86 0.33
C THR A 91 7.65 -8.56 0.33
N ARG A 92 8.64 -7.97 1.01
CA ARG A 92 9.90 -8.66 1.31
C ARG A 92 10.31 -8.31 2.73
N SER A 93 10.37 -9.32 3.58
CA SER A 93 10.78 -9.17 4.98
C SER A 93 12.25 -8.79 5.11
N SER A 94 12.58 -8.06 6.15
CA SER A 94 13.96 -7.81 6.56
C SER A 94 14.65 -9.06 7.10
N GLY A 95 13.88 -10.12 7.36
CA GLY A 95 14.35 -11.30 8.09
C GLY A 95 14.15 -11.18 9.60
N ASN A 96 13.66 -10.03 10.07
CA ASN A 96 13.38 -9.78 11.47
C ASN A 96 11.93 -9.30 11.60
N ALA A 97 11.07 -10.15 12.16
CA ALA A 97 9.64 -9.84 12.31
C ALA A 97 9.39 -8.59 13.16
N LYS A 98 10.23 -8.32 14.14
CA LYS A 98 10.11 -7.12 14.98
C LYS A 98 10.39 -5.85 14.18
N LEU A 99 11.42 -5.87 13.35
CA LEU A 99 11.74 -4.74 12.47
C LEU A 99 10.61 -4.49 11.48
N ASP A 100 10.08 -5.54 10.86
CA ASP A 100 8.97 -5.43 9.92
C ASP A 100 7.75 -4.77 10.57
N LYS A 101 7.39 -5.18 11.78
CA LYS A 101 6.27 -4.59 12.53
C LYS A 101 6.53 -3.13 12.90
N ARG A 102 7.75 -2.80 13.33
CA ARG A 102 8.13 -1.43 13.67
C ARG A 102 8.07 -0.52 12.45
N ALA A 103 8.50 -1.01 11.29
CA ALA A 103 8.42 -0.25 10.04
C ALA A 103 6.96 0.10 9.69
N ALA A 104 6.05 -0.84 9.84
CA ALA A 104 4.62 -0.60 9.61
C ALA A 104 4.06 0.46 10.57
N LEU A 105 4.45 0.41 11.85
CA LEU A 105 4.05 1.41 12.84
C LEU A 105 4.59 2.81 12.52
N ILE A 106 5.82 2.89 12.04
CA ILE A 106 6.44 4.16 11.62
C ILE A 106 5.62 4.81 10.50
N VAL A 107 5.21 4.02 9.51
CA VAL A 107 4.37 4.51 8.41
C VAL A 107 3.06 5.07 8.93
N LYS A 108 2.41 4.36 9.84
CA LYS A 108 1.15 4.81 10.44
C LYS A 108 1.33 6.11 11.23
N ARG A 109 2.44 6.26 11.95
CA ARG A 109 2.77 7.47 12.69
C ARG A 109 3.09 8.65 11.78
N ALA A 110 3.71 8.38 10.63
CA ALA A 110 4.04 9.42 9.68
C ALA A 110 2.82 10.01 9.00
N GLY A 111 1.76 9.22 8.83
CA GLY A 111 0.52 9.66 8.22
C GLY A 111 -0.39 10.47 9.15
N PRO A 112 -1.46 11.07 8.62
CA PRO A 112 -1.83 11.08 7.21
C PRO A 112 -0.87 11.96 6.37
N PHE A 113 -0.79 11.62 5.08
CA PHE A 113 0.18 12.26 4.16
C PHE A 113 -0.42 13.43 3.38
N GLY A 114 -1.64 13.81 3.69
CA GLY A 114 -2.35 14.87 2.98
C GLY A 114 -3.13 14.36 1.78
N VAL A 115 -4.06 15.18 1.31
CA VAL A 115 -4.95 14.83 0.20
C VAL A 115 -4.12 14.44 -1.03
N VAL A 116 -4.45 13.29 -1.61
CA VAL A 116 -3.79 12.81 -2.83
C VAL A 116 -4.39 13.58 -4.02
N PRO A 117 -3.58 14.32 -4.78
CA PRO A 117 -4.08 15.07 -5.94
C PRO A 117 -4.75 14.17 -6.97
N GLU A 118 -5.73 14.72 -7.71
CA GLU A 118 -6.48 13.97 -8.72
C GLU A 118 -5.57 13.39 -9.80
N ASP A 119 -4.57 14.13 -10.24
CA ASP A 119 -3.62 13.67 -11.25
C ASP A 119 -2.74 12.51 -10.76
N VAL A 120 -2.53 12.42 -9.45
CA VAL A 120 -1.83 11.28 -8.83
C VAL A 120 -2.79 10.10 -8.69
N ARG A 121 -4.01 10.34 -8.23
CA ARG A 121 -5.02 9.27 -8.08
C ARG A 121 -5.47 8.70 -9.43
N ALA A 122 -5.53 9.53 -10.45
CA ALA A 122 -6.00 9.16 -11.79
C ALA A 122 -7.36 8.44 -11.76
N GLY A 123 -8.29 8.95 -10.96
CA GLY A 123 -9.65 8.40 -10.82
C GLY A 123 -9.74 7.16 -9.91
N HIS A 124 -8.65 6.76 -9.27
CA HIS A 124 -8.65 5.61 -8.37
C HIS A 124 -9.00 6.02 -6.93
N ASP A 125 -9.51 5.07 -6.16
CA ASP A 125 -9.90 5.29 -4.76
C ASP A 125 -8.72 5.12 -3.80
N LEU A 126 -7.78 4.26 -4.16
CA LEU A 126 -6.60 3.95 -3.37
C LEU A 126 -5.35 4.10 -4.22
N ILE A 127 -4.27 4.57 -3.59
CA ILE A 127 -2.94 4.46 -4.17
C ILE A 127 -2.11 3.51 -3.32
N LEU A 128 -1.33 2.67 -3.97
CA LEU A 128 -0.46 1.70 -3.33
C LEU A 128 0.97 2.09 -3.68
N ILE A 129 1.70 2.56 -2.66
CA ILE A 129 3.09 2.98 -2.82
C ILE A 129 3.98 1.82 -2.40
N SER A 130 4.77 1.30 -3.34
CA SER A 130 5.75 0.26 -3.05
C SER A 130 7.10 0.89 -2.81
N SER A 131 7.68 0.68 -1.63
CA SER A 131 8.93 1.30 -1.23
C SER A 131 9.86 0.32 -0.52
N ARG A 132 11.14 0.52 -0.74
CA ARG A 132 12.19 -0.11 0.04
C ARG A 132 12.48 0.75 1.26
N PHE A 133 12.51 0.15 2.43
CA PHE A 133 12.81 0.80 3.71
C PHE A 133 14.15 0.27 4.18
N LYS A 134 15.13 1.14 4.25
CA LYS A 134 16.50 0.79 4.63
C LYS A 134 16.86 1.47 5.93
N PHE A 135 17.02 0.70 6.99
CA PHE A 135 17.39 1.18 8.32
C PHE A 135 18.87 0.94 8.56
N THR A 136 19.63 2.01 8.65
CA THR A 136 21.07 1.95 8.88
C THR A 136 21.49 2.85 10.03
N ARG A 137 22.64 2.55 10.59
CA ARG A 137 23.24 3.38 11.65
C ARG A 137 23.63 4.77 11.12
N GLU A 138 24.13 4.82 9.90
CA GLU A 138 24.70 6.03 9.31
C GLU A 138 23.62 7.01 8.87
N ALA A 139 22.54 6.53 8.27
CA ALA A 139 21.55 7.37 7.62
C ALA A 139 20.16 7.37 8.26
N GLY A 140 19.94 6.52 9.28
CA GLY A 140 18.60 6.34 9.84
C GLY A 140 17.71 5.57 8.89
N LEU A 141 16.51 6.05 8.63
CA LEU A 141 15.63 5.45 7.62
C LEU A 141 15.77 6.18 6.29
N GLU A 142 16.06 5.41 5.24
CA GLU A 142 16.01 5.87 3.86
C GLU A 142 14.96 5.06 3.12
N THR A 143 14.15 5.72 2.29
CA THR A 143 13.14 5.05 1.47
C THR A 143 13.33 5.38 0.00
N SER A 144 12.95 4.45 -0.86
CA SER A 144 12.99 4.62 -2.31
C SER A 144 11.88 3.80 -2.95
N THR A 145 11.44 4.22 -4.15
CA THR A 145 10.46 3.41 -4.87
C THR A 145 11.06 2.05 -5.20
N GLN A 146 10.27 1.02 -5.05
CA GLN A 146 10.68 -0.35 -5.30
C GLN A 146 9.52 -1.13 -5.90
N ALA A 147 9.79 -1.95 -6.91
CA ALA A 147 8.78 -2.85 -7.43
C ALA A 147 8.35 -3.85 -6.34
N PRO A 148 7.05 -4.19 -6.26
CA PRO A 148 6.62 -5.23 -5.34
C PRO A 148 7.35 -6.54 -5.65
N ILE A 149 7.75 -7.26 -4.62
CA ILE A 149 8.45 -8.54 -4.77
C ILE A 149 7.42 -9.65 -4.56
N PRO A 150 7.26 -10.54 -5.55
CA PRO A 150 6.28 -11.63 -5.44
C PRO A 150 6.62 -12.63 -4.35
#